data_821f9240d88806d565a3192bbc4b6777
#
_entry.id   821f9240d88806d565a3192bbc4b6777
#
_cell.length_a   1.000
_cell.length_b   1.000
_cell.length_c   1.000
_cell.angle_alpha   90.00
_cell.angle_beta   90.00
_cell.angle_gamma   90.00
#
_symmetry.space_group_name_H-M   'P 1'
#
loop_
_entity.id
_entity.type
_entity.pdbx_description
1 polymer ?
#
loop_
_entity_poly.entity_id
_entity_poly.type
_entity_poly.pdbx_seq_one_letter_code
_entity_poly.pdbx_strand_id
1 'polypeptide(L)'
;MKIDRLIGILSILLQKDQVTAPYLAERFEVSRRTINRDIEDLCRAGIPVVTRQGTNGGISIMENFRIDRALLTNEEMQDILAGLRSLDSVNGTNRYGQLMEKLLAGSSDLMAVHASMLIDLSSWYKDSLAPKIALLQRAVKDAAEVRFVYYSQKGESAREIEPYYMIFRWGDWYVWGWCKSRGDYRLFKLNRMEELHLSGQKFEKRPTVLPDLSNERVFPGGIHVKILFEAGCKWKLIETFGRECVKEQADGKLLFEADYTDREYLLTWIMGFRERAIVLEPEELRGEIRSSLEKMWQNYQ
;
A
#
# COMPACT_ATOMS: atom_id res chain seq x y z
N MET A 1 17.46 14.26 18.55
CA MET A 1 18.34 13.06 18.52
C MET A 1 19.51 13.29 17.56
N LYS A 2 20.60 12.46 17.59
CA LYS A 2 21.80 12.68 16.74
C LYS A 2 21.47 12.60 15.25
N ILE A 3 20.67 11.61 14.84
CA ILE A 3 20.30 11.39 13.42
C ILE A 3 19.53 12.60 12.85
N ASP A 4 18.57 13.15 13.58
CA ASP A 4 17.79 14.31 13.13
C ASP A 4 18.70 15.52 12.90
N ARG A 5 19.74 15.68 13.74
CA ARG A 5 20.73 16.74 13.61
C ARG A 5 21.62 16.53 12.37
N LEU A 6 22.12 15.30 12.15
CA LEU A 6 22.92 14.98 10.96
C LEU A 6 22.15 15.27 9.66
N ILE A 7 20.87 14.86 9.58
CA ILE A 7 19.98 15.16 8.44
C ILE A 7 19.76 16.67 8.32
N GLY A 8 19.54 17.35 9.42
CA GLY A 8 19.36 18.80 9.44
C GLY A 8 20.60 19.57 8.97
N ILE A 9 21.80 19.17 9.43
CA ILE A 9 23.07 19.73 8.98
C ILE A 9 23.25 19.51 7.48
N LEU A 10 23.02 18.28 6.99
CA LEU A 10 23.12 17.94 5.57
C LEU A 10 22.14 18.79 4.74
N SER A 11 20.88 18.92 5.16
CA SER A 11 19.89 19.76 4.48
C SER A 11 20.34 21.21 4.37
N ILE A 12 20.96 21.79 5.40
CA ILE A 12 21.44 23.15 5.38
C ILE A 12 22.63 23.29 4.42
N LEU A 13 23.57 22.32 4.44
CA LEU A 13 24.74 22.32 3.58
C LEU A 13 24.38 22.13 2.09
N LEU A 14 23.27 21.47 1.79
CA LEU A 14 22.76 21.33 0.44
C LEU A 14 22.04 22.56 -0.09
N GLN A 15 21.54 23.43 0.81
CA GLN A 15 20.80 24.65 0.45
C GLN A 15 21.67 25.90 0.45
N LYS A 16 22.77 25.89 1.17
CA LYS A 16 23.69 27.04 1.31
C LYS A 16 25.08 26.67 0.83
N ASP A 17 25.69 27.52 0.04
CA ASP A 17 27.04 27.28 -0.48
C ASP A 17 28.07 27.10 0.65
N GLN A 18 27.89 27.80 1.79
CA GLN A 18 28.80 27.73 2.91
C GLN A 18 28.09 28.14 4.20
N VAL A 19 28.38 27.46 5.33
CA VAL A 19 27.90 27.82 6.67
C VAL A 19 29.02 27.72 7.69
N THR A 20 28.91 28.40 8.84
CA THR A 20 29.91 28.32 9.89
C THR A 20 29.54 27.35 11.00
N ALA A 21 30.54 26.74 11.66
CA ALA A 21 30.29 25.88 12.81
C ALA A 21 29.54 26.57 13.96
N PRO A 22 29.79 27.87 14.28
CA PRO A 22 28.98 28.64 15.23
C PRO A 22 27.51 28.71 14.84
N TYR A 23 27.18 29.00 13.59
CA TYR A 23 25.81 29.05 13.09
C TYR A 23 25.10 27.71 13.28
N LEU A 24 25.74 26.60 12.92
CA LEU A 24 25.17 25.26 13.12
C LEU A 24 25.01 24.92 14.61
N ALA A 25 25.98 25.30 15.44
CA ALA A 25 25.94 25.08 16.88
C ALA A 25 24.75 25.79 17.54
N GLU A 26 24.51 27.06 17.18
CA GLU A 26 23.35 27.84 17.62
C GLU A 26 22.04 27.24 17.11
N ARG A 27 21.97 26.91 15.80
CA ARG A 27 20.77 26.38 15.15
C ARG A 27 20.28 25.07 15.74
N PHE A 28 21.20 24.21 16.18
CA PHE A 28 20.88 22.89 16.74
C PHE A 28 21.05 22.82 18.26
N GLU A 29 21.33 23.95 18.93
CA GLU A 29 21.48 24.08 20.39
C GLU A 29 22.51 23.08 20.94
N VAL A 30 23.65 22.96 20.26
CA VAL A 30 24.76 22.08 20.65
C VAL A 30 26.11 22.81 20.64
N SER A 31 27.14 22.20 21.26
CA SER A 31 28.49 22.77 21.24
C SER A 31 29.11 22.68 19.82
N ARG A 32 30.07 23.60 19.52
CA ARG A 32 30.87 23.53 18.28
C ARG A 32 31.60 22.19 18.14
N ARG A 33 32.04 21.62 19.27
CA ARG A 33 32.69 20.31 19.31
C ARG A 33 31.74 19.19 18.83
N THR A 34 30.47 19.29 19.19
CA THR A 34 29.44 18.36 18.71
C THR A 34 29.22 18.49 17.20
N ILE A 35 29.15 19.72 16.67
CA ILE A 35 29.04 19.97 15.24
C ILE A 35 30.25 19.38 14.48
N ASN A 36 31.48 19.64 14.95
CA ASN A 36 32.66 19.09 14.27
C ASN A 36 32.64 17.58 14.22
N ARG A 37 32.18 16.92 15.30
CA ARG A 37 32.03 15.46 15.33
C ARG A 37 30.93 14.98 14.37
N ASP A 38 29.83 15.70 14.28
CA ASP A 38 28.76 15.41 13.31
C ASP A 38 29.25 15.57 11.86
N ILE A 39 30.08 16.57 11.58
CA ILE A 39 30.73 16.74 10.25
C ILE A 39 31.66 15.57 9.96
N GLU A 40 32.47 15.11 10.93
CA GLU A 40 33.31 13.91 10.76
C GLU A 40 32.47 12.67 10.47
N ASP A 41 31.34 12.52 11.16
CA ASP A 41 30.43 11.39 10.93
C ASP A 41 29.78 11.44 9.53
N LEU A 42 29.42 12.64 9.03
CA LEU A 42 28.95 12.83 7.65
C LEU A 42 30.05 12.48 6.63
N CYS A 43 31.30 12.90 6.89
CA CYS A 43 32.44 12.52 6.03
C CYS A 43 32.66 10.99 6.02
N ARG A 44 32.57 10.33 7.17
CA ARG A 44 32.67 8.86 7.27
C ARG A 44 31.53 8.15 6.55
N ALA A 45 30.37 8.77 6.47
CA ALA A 45 29.21 8.29 5.71
C ALA A 45 29.34 8.52 4.19
N GLY A 46 30.49 9.02 3.71
CA GLY A 46 30.75 9.23 2.29
C GLY A 46 30.34 10.60 1.75
N ILE A 47 29.90 11.53 2.62
CA ILE A 47 29.52 12.90 2.21
C ILE A 47 30.79 13.77 2.26
N PRO A 48 31.31 14.29 1.11
CA PRO A 48 32.52 15.10 1.08
C PRO A 48 32.27 16.51 1.59
N VAL A 49 32.26 16.66 2.90
CA VAL A 49 32.19 17.97 3.55
C VAL A 49 33.59 18.56 3.67
N VAL A 50 33.76 19.79 3.21
CA VAL A 50 35.01 20.55 3.31
C VAL A 50 34.88 21.61 4.38
N THR A 51 35.89 21.68 5.29
CA THR A 51 35.99 22.70 6.29
C THR A 51 37.19 23.61 5.96
N ARG A 52 36.95 24.91 5.72
CA ARG A 52 38.00 25.91 5.50
C ARG A 52 38.11 26.82 6.73
N GLN A 53 39.34 27.04 7.19
CA GLN A 53 39.62 27.95 8.30
C GLN A 53 39.95 29.35 7.79
N GLY A 54 39.67 30.40 8.59
CA GLY A 54 39.99 31.81 8.28
C GLY A 54 38.76 32.71 8.24
N THR A 55 38.98 34.00 7.94
CA THR A 55 37.97 35.07 7.97
C THR A 55 36.81 34.80 7.00
N ASN A 56 37.08 34.10 5.90
CA ASN A 56 36.09 33.61 4.91
C ASN A 56 35.94 32.08 4.96
N GLY A 57 36.29 31.48 6.10
CA GLY A 57 36.20 30.04 6.29
C GLY A 57 34.78 29.59 6.64
N GLY A 58 34.51 28.33 6.43
CA GLY A 58 33.23 27.70 6.75
C GLY A 58 33.19 26.23 6.38
N ILE A 59 32.05 25.66 6.54
CA ILE A 59 31.73 24.28 6.22
C ILE A 59 30.87 24.29 4.96
N SER A 60 31.28 23.57 3.93
CA SER A 60 30.57 23.44 2.66
C SER A 60 30.65 21.99 2.18
N ILE A 61 29.77 21.62 1.29
CA ILE A 61 29.94 20.41 0.49
C ILE A 61 30.84 20.75 -0.72
N MET A 62 31.69 19.82 -1.17
CA MET A 62 32.53 20.03 -2.38
C MET A 62 31.65 20.44 -3.56
N GLU A 63 32.12 21.44 -4.36
CA GLU A 63 31.35 22.04 -5.47
C GLU A 63 30.82 21.03 -6.50
N ASN A 64 31.43 19.85 -6.61
CA ASN A 64 31.00 18.77 -7.50
C ASN A 64 30.23 17.64 -6.77
N PHE A 65 30.06 17.75 -5.46
CA PHE A 65 29.22 16.83 -4.70
C PHE A 65 27.78 17.36 -4.70
N ARG A 66 27.12 17.12 -5.74
CA ARG A 66 25.69 16.90 -5.67
C ARG A 66 25.56 15.49 -5.08
N ILE A 67 24.67 15.28 -4.09
CA ILE A 67 24.20 13.94 -3.78
C ILE A 67 23.91 13.36 -5.14
N ASP A 68 24.74 12.38 -5.51
CA ASP A 68 24.81 11.97 -6.90
C ASP A 68 23.40 11.50 -7.27
N ARG A 69 22.67 12.32 -8.02
CA ARG A 69 21.43 11.87 -8.67
C ARG A 69 21.74 10.70 -9.61
N ALA A 70 23.03 10.42 -9.82
CA ALA A 70 23.58 9.25 -10.49
C ALA A 70 23.33 7.92 -9.75
N LEU A 71 22.78 7.93 -8.54
CA LEU A 71 22.28 6.70 -7.91
C LEU A 71 20.94 6.23 -8.51
N LEU A 72 20.22 7.13 -9.19
CA LEU A 72 18.95 6.80 -9.83
C LEU A 72 19.01 7.26 -11.29
N THR A 73 18.73 6.36 -12.19
CA THR A 73 18.50 6.69 -13.59
C THR A 73 17.23 7.55 -13.73
N ASN A 74 17.07 8.23 -14.86
CA ASN A 74 15.83 8.98 -15.14
C ASN A 74 14.60 8.06 -15.09
N GLU A 75 14.73 6.82 -15.50
CA GLU A 75 13.68 5.80 -15.49
C GLU A 75 13.32 5.40 -14.05
N GLU A 76 14.29 5.07 -13.21
CA GLU A 76 14.08 4.77 -11.79
C GLU A 76 13.44 5.94 -11.02
N MET A 77 13.85 7.17 -11.33
CA MET A 77 13.23 8.36 -10.76
C MET A 77 11.76 8.49 -11.17
N GLN A 78 11.43 8.21 -12.43
CA GLN A 78 10.05 8.21 -12.92
C GLN A 78 9.19 7.17 -12.23
N ASP A 79 9.69 5.96 -12.04
CA ASP A 79 9.00 4.89 -11.34
C ASP A 79 8.69 5.27 -9.89
N ILE A 80 9.66 5.88 -9.20
CA ILE A 80 9.45 6.43 -7.85
C ILE A 80 8.37 7.50 -7.85
N LEU A 81 8.44 8.44 -8.81
CA LEU A 81 7.47 9.53 -8.92
C LEU A 81 6.07 9.02 -9.25
N ALA A 82 5.94 8.01 -10.11
CA ALA A 82 4.67 7.36 -10.40
C ALA A 82 4.09 6.69 -9.14
N GLY A 83 4.91 6.00 -8.36
CA GLY A 83 4.52 5.42 -7.09
C GLY A 83 4.07 6.47 -6.06
N LEU A 84 4.74 7.60 -5.96
CA LEU A 84 4.35 8.70 -5.06
C LEU A 84 3.03 9.37 -5.49
N ARG A 85 2.80 9.56 -6.79
CA ARG A 85 1.53 10.08 -7.33
C ARG A 85 0.36 9.16 -7.01
N SER A 86 0.57 7.85 -7.05
CA SER A 86 -0.48 6.89 -6.73
C SER A 86 -1.00 7.03 -5.29
N LEU A 87 -0.14 7.46 -4.35
CA LEU A 87 -0.55 7.73 -2.97
C LEU A 87 -1.40 8.99 -2.85
N ASP A 88 -1.19 10.02 -3.69
CA ASP A 88 -2.04 11.21 -3.72
C ASP A 88 -3.45 10.89 -4.25
N SER A 89 -3.58 9.95 -5.20
CA SER A 89 -4.89 9.53 -5.74
C SER A 89 -5.80 8.94 -4.66
N VAL A 90 -5.22 8.28 -3.67
CA VAL A 90 -5.95 7.65 -2.54
C VAL A 90 -6.52 8.69 -1.58
N ASN A 91 -5.70 9.69 -1.22
CA ASN A 91 -6.05 10.65 -0.18
C ASN A 91 -6.76 11.89 -0.74
N GLY A 92 -6.84 12.05 -2.07
CA GLY A 92 -7.32 13.26 -2.71
C GLY A 92 -6.46 14.49 -2.40
N THR A 93 -5.17 14.28 -2.06
CA THR A 93 -4.21 15.33 -1.71
C THR A 93 -3.21 15.52 -2.84
N ASN A 94 -2.49 16.65 -2.81
CA ASN A 94 -1.33 16.91 -3.67
C ASN A 94 -0.04 16.98 -2.83
N ARG A 95 0.02 16.24 -1.73
CA ARG A 95 1.15 16.30 -0.80
C ARG A 95 2.43 15.74 -1.41
N TYR A 96 2.32 14.62 -2.11
CA TYR A 96 3.45 14.01 -2.78
C TYR A 96 3.82 14.76 -4.05
N GLY A 97 2.84 15.37 -4.75
CA GLY A 97 3.08 16.30 -5.84
C GLY A 97 3.97 17.48 -5.41
N GLN A 98 3.67 18.12 -4.28
CA GLN A 98 4.50 19.19 -3.72
C GLN A 98 5.90 18.71 -3.29
N LEU A 99 6.01 17.48 -2.76
CA LEU A 99 7.31 16.88 -2.45
C LEU A 99 8.13 16.67 -3.73
N MET A 100 7.47 16.22 -4.80
CA MET A 100 8.09 16.02 -6.12
C MET A 100 8.63 17.35 -6.69
N GLU A 101 7.84 18.41 -6.63
CA GLU A 101 8.29 19.75 -7.07
C GLU A 101 9.56 20.19 -6.32
N LYS A 102 9.63 19.91 -5.01
CA LYS A 102 10.82 20.18 -4.21
C LYS A 102 12.02 19.31 -4.59
N LEU A 103 11.80 18.03 -4.88
CA LEU A 103 12.84 17.10 -5.30
C LEU A 103 13.34 17.41 -6.73
N LEU A 104 12.46 17.92 -7.59
CA LEU A 104 12.75 18.29 -8.97
C LEU A 104 13.25 19.74 -9.09
N ALA A 105 13.13 20.58 -8.04
CA ALA A 105 13.62 21.94 -8.04
C ALA A 105 15.13 21.98 -8.35
N GLY A 106 15.47 22.49 -9.53
CA GLY A 106 16.84 22.52 -10.08
C GLY A 106 17.14 21.50 -11.18
N SER A 107 16.11 20.82 -11.73
CA SER A 107 16.27 19.88 -12.87
C SER A 107 15.25 20.22 -13.96
N SER A 108 15.62 21.13 -14.86
CA SER A 108 14.79 21.48 -16.04
C SER A 108 14.51 20.27 -16.93
N ASP A 109 15.44 19.33 -17.02
CA ASP A 109 15.35 18.17 -17.93
C ASP A 109 14.37 17.08 -17.42
N LEU A 110 14.10 17.04 -16.10
CA LEU A 110 13.14 16.08 -15.52
C LEU A 110 11.68 16.55 -15.59
N MET A 111 11.44 17.86 -15.78
CA MET A 111 10.07 18.39 -15.96
C MET A 111 9.45 18.01 -17.31
N ALA A 112 10.25 17.69 -18.32
CA ALA A 112 9.79 17.29 -19.65
C ALA A 112 9.48 15.80 -19.78
N VAL A 113 9.67 15.03 -18.72
CA VAL A 113 9.52 13.58 -18.78
C VAL A 113 8.08 13.19 -18.59
N HIS A 114 7.46 12.74 -19.67
CA HIS A 114 6.12 12.13 -19.66
C HIS A 114 6.19 10.82 -18.86
N ALA A 115 5.55 10.79 -17.69
CA ALA A 115 5.36 9.55 -16.96
C ALA A 115 4.61 8.57 -17.88
N SER A 116 5.27 7.48 -18.27
CA SER A 116 4.68 6.42 -19.08
C SER A 116 3.64 5.60 -18.30
N MET A 117 3.62 5.73 -16.97
CA MET A 117 2.75 4.99 -16.05
C MET A 117 1.96 5.95 -15.17
N LEU A 118 0.65 5.76 -15.13
CA LEU A 118 -0.27 6.39 -14.18
C LEU A 118 -0.90 5.29 -13.34
N ILE A 119 -0.67 5.32 -12.03
CA ILE A 119 -1.28 4.39 -11.08
C ILE A 119 -2.35 5.17 -10.31
N ASP A 120 -3.62 4.84 -10.52
CA ASP A 120 -4.73 5.37 -9.75
C ASP A 120 -5.22 4.30 -8.76
N LEU A 121 -4.96 4.51 -7.48
CA LEU A 121 -5.40 3.65 -6.38
C LEU A 121 -6.74 4.13 -5.79
N SER A 122 -7.39 5.11 -6.41
CA SER A 122 -8.72 5.54 -5.99
C SER A 122 -9.75 4.45 -6.24
N SER A 123 -10.75 4.39 -5.41
CA SER A 123 -11.90 3.49 -5.56
C SER A 123 -13.10 4.26 -6.09
N TRP A 124 -14.06 3.56 -6.70
CA TRP A 124 -15.40 4.10 -6.99
C TRP A 124 -16.07 4.71 -5.73
N TYR A 125 -15.63 4.29 -4.55
CA TYR A 125 -16.10 4.77 -3.25
C TYR A 125 -15.12 5.77 -2.62
N LYS A 126 -14.42 6.57 -3.42
CA LYS A 126 -13.36 7.49 -2.98
C LYS A 126 -13.80 8.38 -1.81
N ASP A 127 -15.00 8.96 -1.91
CA ASP A 127 -15.51 9.90 -0.90
C ASP A 127 -15.75 9.24 0.47
N SER A 128 -16.06 7.94 0.50
CA SER A 128 -16.24 7.19 1.73
C SER A 128 -14.95 6.57 2.28
N LEU A 129 -13.97 6.28 1.42
CA LEU A 129 -12.71 5.63 1.80
C LEU A 129 -11.64 6.59 2.26
N ALA A 130 -11.50 7.76 1.65
CA ALA A 130 -10.46 8.71 1.97
C ALA A 130 -10.46 9.13 3.46
N PRO A 131 -11.61 9.45 4.10
CA PRO A 131 -11.66 9.73 5.53
C PRO A 131 -11.25 8.53 6.40
N LYS A 132 -11.67 7.31 6.02
CA LYS A 132 -11.31 6.07 6.74
C LYS A 132 -9.80 5.82 6.67
N ILE A 133 -9.20 6.00 5.49
CA ILE A 133 -7.75 5.85 5.27
C ILE A 133 -6.98 6.87 6.11
N ALA A 134 -7.36 8.15 6.07
CA ALA A 134 -6.69 9.21 6.84
C ALA A 134 -6.77 8.95 8.35
N LEU A 135 -7.93 8.52 8.87
CA LEU A 135 -8.09 8.17 10.27
C LEU A 135 -7.20 6.99 10.67
N LEU A 136 -7.19 5.92 9.87
CA LEU A 136 -6.39 4.72 10.14
C LEU A 136 -4.89 4.98 10.03
N GLN A 137 -4.44 5.78 9.06
CA GLN A 137 -3.03 6.20 8.96
C GLN A 137 -2.58 6.96 10.21
N ARG A 138 -3.44 7.88 10.71
CA ARG A 138 -3.18 8.58 11.97
C ARG A 138 -3.15 7.61 13.15
N ALA A 139 -4.11 6.68 13.23
CA ALA A 139 -4.16 5.68 14.30
C ALA A 139 -2.91 4.79 14.35
N VAL A 140 -2.43 4.32 13.18
CA VAL A 140 -1.19 3.54 13.06
C VAL A 140 0.03 4.36 13.51
N LYS A 141 0.11 5.63 13.08
CA LYS A 141 1.21 6.54 13.44
C LYS A 141 1.27 6.79 14.95
N ASP A 142 0.10 7.09 15.55
CA ASP A 142 -0.01 7.51 16.94
C ASP A 142 -0.16 6.33 17.92
N ALA A 143 -0.10 5.07 17.41
CA ALA A 143 -0.39 3.83 18.13
C ALA A 143 -1.72 3.92 18.89
N ALA A 144 -2.76 4.42 18.25
CA ALA A 144 -4.09 4.58 18.80
C ALA A 144 -5.03 3.46 18.35
N GLU A 145 -5.83 2.98 19.29
CA GLU A 145 -6.85 1.96 19.00
C GLU A 145 -8.03 2.56 18.26
N VAL A 146 -8.66 1.75 17.43
CA VAL A 146 -9.86 2.13 16.67
C VAL A 146 -11.02 1.18 16.94
N ARG A 147 -12.23 1.73 16.90
CA ARG A 147 -13.49 1.01 16.97
C ARG A 147 -14.30 1.24 15.72
N PHE A 148 -15.03 0.20 15.30
CA PHE A 148 -15.91 0.24 14.14
C PHE A 148 -16.96 -0.89 14.17
N VAL A 149 -18.01 -0.73 13.39
CA VAL A 149 -18.95 -1.81 13.04
C VAL A 149 -18.43 -2.48 11.77
N TYR A 150 -18.29 -3.80 11.78
CA TYR A 150 -17.83 -4.58 10.65
C TYR A 150 -18.91 -5.46 10.06
N TYR A 151 -19.17 -5.28 8.77
CA TYR A 151 -20.12 -6.06 8.00
C TYR A 151 -19.46 -7.30 7.42
N SER A 152 -19.96 -8.47 7.80
CA SER A 152 -19.48 -9.76 7.28
C SER A 152 -20.66 -10.62 6.86
N GLN A 153 -20.39 -11.74 6.19
CA GLN A 153 -21.42 -12.72 5.86
C GLN A 153 -22.21 -13.23 7.08
N LYS A 154 -21.58 -13.18 8.27
CA LYS A 154 -22.21 -13.58 9.55
C LYS A 154 -23.01 -12.45 10.22
N GLY A 155 -23.20 -11.34 9.51
CA GLY A 155 -23.87 -10.14 10.01
C GLY A 155 -22.90 -9.08 10.54
N GLU A 156 -23.46 -8.12 11.26
CA GLU A 156 -22.79 -6.99 11.85
C GLU A 156 -22.10 -7.36 13.16
N SER A 157 -20.96 -6.75 13.42
CA SER A 157 -20.24 -6.96 14.68
C SER A 157 -19.35 -5.78 15.02
N ALA A 158 -19.44 -5.31 16.26
CA ALA A 158 -18.51 -4.32 16.78
C ALA A 158 -17.10 -4.91 16.87
N ARG A 159 -16.13 -4.12 16.46
CA ARG A 159 -14.70 -4.47 16.51
C ARG A 159 -13.91 -3.36 17.16
N GLU A 160 -12.89 -3.77 17.90
CA GLU A 160 -11.86 -2.93 18.46
C GLU A 160 -10.51 -3.54 18.09
N ILE A 161 -9.66 -2.75 17.43
CA ILE A 161 -8.36 -3.22 16.94
C ILE A 161 -7.24 -2.27 17.29
N GLU A 162 -6.03 -2.82 17.39
CA GLU A 162 -4.76 -2.13 17.37
C GLU A 162 -4.27 -2.15 15.90
N PRO A 163 -4.36 -1.04 15.14
CA PRO A 163 -3.99 -1.03 13.73
C PRO A 163 -2.48 -0.95 13.55
N TYR A 164 -1.92 -1.74 12.62
CA TYR A 164 -0.47 -1.79 12.33
C TYR A 164 -0.12 -1.38 10.92
N TYR A 165 -0.84 -1.89 9.91
CA TYR A 165 -0.55 -1.62 8.50
C TYR A 165 -1.80 -1.34 7.69
N MET A 166 -1.68 -0.34 6.79
CA MET A 166 -2.62 -0.16 5.68
C MET A 166 -2.11 -0.95 4.48
N ILE A 167 -2.98 -1.71 3.85
CA ILE A 167 -2.64 -2.62 2.76
C ILE A 167 -3.60 -2.39 1.60
N PHE A 168 -3.04 -2.14 0.40
CA PHE A 168 -3.81 -2.18 -0.84
C PHE A 168 -3.53 -3.50 -1.55
N ARG A 169 -4.57 -4.31 -1.75
CA ARG A 169 -4.46 -5.61 -2.39
C ARG A 169 -5.80 -6.03 -3.01
N TRP A 170 -5.74 -6.79 -4.09
CA TRP A 170 -6.94 -7.27 -4.82
C TRP A 170 -7.91 -6.16 -5.23
N GLY A 171 -7.39 -4.96 -5.53
CA GLY A 171 -8.19 -3.81 -5.89
C GLY A 171 -8.89 -3.09 -4.72
N ASP A 172 -8.62 -3.49 -3.48
CA ASP A 172 -9.27 -2.95 -2.28
C ASP A 172 -8.27 -2.53 -1.19
N TRP A 173 -8.73 -1.64 -0.33
CA TRP A 173 -8.00 -1.22 0.86
C TRP A 173 -8.37 -2.05 2.08
N TYR A 174 -7.35 -2.41 2.84
CA TYR A 174 -7.46 -3.17 4.08
C TYR A 174 -6.65 -2.51 5.19
N VAL A 175 -7.04 -2.78 6.44
CA VAL A 175 -6.19 -2.56 7.62
C VAL A 175 -5.87 -3.90 8.26
N TRP A 176 -4.56 -4.11 8.52
CA TRP A 176 -4.05 -5.21 9.32
C TRP A 176 -3.90 -4.76 10.75
N GLY A 177 -4.49 -5.49 11.72
CA GLY A 177 -4.44 -5.11 13.11
C GLY A 177 -4.75 -6.27 14.04
N TRP A 178 -4.35 -6.11 15.30
CA TRP A 178 -4.70 -7.03 16.38
C TRP A 178 -6.16 -6.82 16.78
N CYS A 179 -6.97 -7.83 16.60
CA CYS A 179 -8.39 -7.80 16.95
C CYS A 179 -8.59 -8.26 18.40
N LYS A 180 -8.97 -7.35 19.30
CA LYS A 180 -9.13 -7.65 20.72
C LYS A 180 -10.16 -8.74 20.98
N SER A 181 -11.29 -8.72 20.28
CA SER A 181 -12.36 -9.72 20.46
C SER A 181 -12.00 -11.12 19.95
N ARG A 182 -10.95 -11.25 19.13
CA ARG A 182 -10.47 -12.54 18.60
C ARG A 182 -9.13 -12.97 19.18
N GLY A 183 -8.40 -12.07 19.84
CA GLY A 183 -7.08 -12.34 20.37
C GLY A 183 -6.06 -12.70 19.27
N ASP A 184 -6.22 -12.16 18.05
CA ASP A 184 -5.41 -12.52 16.89
C ASP A 184 -5.34 -11.37 15.89
N TYR A 185 -4.31 -11.40 15.03
CA TYR A 185 -4.18 -10.47 13.91
C TYR A 185 -5.18 -10.78 12.82
N ARG A 186 -5.83 -9.75 12.31
CA ARG A 186 -6.84 -9.86 11.26
C ARG A 186 -6.69 -8.78 10.21
N LEU A 187 -7.13 -9.12 8.99
CA LEU A 187 -7.24 -8.22 7.87
C LEU A 187 -8.71 -7.77 7.73
N PHE A 188 -8.95 -6.47 7.79
CA PHE A 188 -10.29 -5.90 7.67
C PHE A 188 -10.38 -5.04 6.42
N LYS A 189 -11.35 -5.33 5.56
CA LYS A 189 -11.63 -4.56 4.34
C LYS A 189 -12.32 -3.24 4.71
N LEU A 190 -11.78 -2.10 4.28
CA LEU A 190 -12.27 -0.78 4.67
C LEU A 190 -13.71 -0.52 4.22
N ASN A 191 -14.10 -1.04 3.05
CA ASN A 191 -15.47 -0.91 2.53
C ASN A 191 -16.53 -1.60 3.38
N ARG A 192 -16.11 -2.49 4.31
CA ARG A 192 -16.98 -3.20 5.24
C ARG A 192 -16.96 -2.61 6.66
N MET A 193 -16.32 -1.45 6.85
CA MET A 193 -16.21 -0.78 8.13
C MET A 193 -17.12 0.44 8.14
N GLU A 194 -17.99 0.54 9.14
CA GLU A 194 -18.80 1.72 9.39
C GLU A 194 -18.57 2.24 10.81
N GLU A 195 -18.95 3.49 11.07
CA GLU A 195 -18.78 4.14 12.38
C GLU A 195 -17.33 4.11 12.90
N LEU A 196 -16.35 4.20 11.99
CA LEU A 196 -14.94 4.13 12.34
C LEU A 196 -14.51 5.38 13.11
N HIS A 197 -13.98 5.18 14.32
CA HIS A 197 -13.49 6.24 15.19
C HIS A 197 -12.33 5.77 16.08
N LEU A 198 -11.55 6.71 16.60
CA LEU A 198 -10.52 6.43 17.59
C LEU A 198 -11.19 6.07 18.91
N SER A 199 -10.71 5.03 19.61
CA SER A 199 -11.24 4.62 20.92
C SER A 199 -10.85 5.57 22.06
N GLY A 200 -9.88 6.45 21.82
CA GLY A 200 -9.25 7.29 22.86
C GLY A 200 -8.14 6.58 23.63
N GLN A 201 -7.90 5.30 23.39
CA GLN A 201 -6.84 4.53 24.03
C GLN A 201 -5.65 4.37 23.10
N LYS A 202 -4.44 4.27 23.69
CA LYS A 202 -3.22 3.92 22.98
C LYS A 202 -2.80 2.50 23.35
N PHE A 203 -2.06 1.86 22.45
CA PHE A 203 -1.53 0.53 22.66
C PHE A 203 0.01 0.53 22.55
N GLU A 204 0.64 -0.39 23.24
CA GLU A 204 2.07 -0.68 23.06
C GLU A 204 2.23 -1.56 21.83
N LYS A 205 3.10 -1.13 20.90
CA LYS A 205 3.37 -1.91 19.68
C LYS A 205 4.00 -3.24 20.04
N ARG A 206 3.30 -4.32 19.73
CA ARG A 206 3.83 -5.68 19.83
C ARG A 206 4.95 -5.88 18.80
N PRO A 207 5.91 -6.79 19.04
CA PRO A 207 6.84 -7.23 18.00
C PRO A 207 6.01 -7.73 16.82
N THR A 208 5.94 -6.97 15.75
CA THR A 208 5.13 -7.30 14.58
C THR A 208 5.98 -8.00 13.55
N VAL A 209 5.57 -9.19 13.21
CA VAL A 209 5.97 -9.83 11.95
C VAL A 209 5.18 -9.14 10.84
N LEU A 210 5.81 -8.83 9.72
CA LEU A 210 5.11 -8.38 8.52
C LEU A 210 3.96 -9.34 8.23
N PRO A 211 2.77 -8.84 7.86
CA PRO A 211 1.65 -9.70 7.58
C PRO A 211 2.00 -10.67 6.45
N ASP A 212 1.87 -11.95 6.73
CA ASP A 212 1.88 -12.95 5.67
C ASP A 212 0.55 -12.85 4.92
N LEU A 213 0.64 -12.29 3.72
CA LEU A 213 -0.50 -12.07 2.84
C LEU A 213 -0.63 -13.17 1.78
N SER A 214 -0.01 -14.33 1.99
CA SER A 214 -0.22 -15.48 1.13
C SER A 214 -1.71 -15.86 1.12
N ASN A 215 -2.20 -16.31 -0.03
CA ASN A 215 -3.61 -16.70 -0.16
C ASN A 215 -3.98 -17.80 0.83
N GLU A 216 -3.06 -18.73 1.10
CA GLU A 216 -3.22 -19.85 2.03
C GLU A 216 -3.48 -19.40 3.47
N ARG A 217 -2.88 -18.30 3.90
CA ARG A 217 -3.06 -17.79 5.26
C ARG A 217 -4.25 -16.84 5.41
N VAL A 218 -4.51 -16.03 4.40
CA VAL A 218 -5.65 -15.10 4.40
C VAL A 218 -6.96 -15.85 4.20
N PHE A 219 -6.92 -16.93 3.43
CA PHE A 219 -8.04 -17.78 3.08
C PHE A 219 -7.65 -19.24 3.30
N PRO A 220 -7.63 -19.72 4.55
CA PRO A 220 -7.30 -21.11 4.82
C PRO A 220 -8.39 -22.06 4.28
N GLY A 221 -7.97 -23.10 3.60
CA GLY A 221 -8.84 -24.11 3.02
C GLY A 221 -9.07 -23.89 1.53
N GLY A 222 -8.74 -24.86 0.71
CA GLY A 222 -8.92 -24.84 -0.74
C GLY A 222 -10.10 -25.69 -1.16
N ILE A 223 -10.93 -25.20 -2.07
CA ILE A 223 -11.94 -25.99 -2.79
C ILE A 223 -11.40 -26.13 -4.20
N HIS A 224 -10.99 -27.35 -4.57
CA HIS A 224 -10.62 -27.63 -5.95
C HIS A 224 -11.88 -27.67 -6.81
N VAL A 225 -11.89 -26.89 -7.89
CA VAL A 225 -13.04 -26.80 -8.78
C VAL A 225 -12.66 -27.13 -10.21
N LYS A 226 -13.56 -27.85 -10.90
CA LYS A 226 -13.55 -28.00 -12.35
C LYS A 226 -14.86 -27.45 -12.90
N ILE A 227 -14.74 -26.51 -13.80
CA ILE A 227 -15.88 -25.78 -14.36
C ILE A 227 -15.73 -25.74 -15.88
N LEU A 228 -16.80 -26.10 -16.57
CA LEU A 228 -16.89 -26.01 -18.03
C LEU A 228 -17.58 -24.72 -18.41
N PHE A 229 -16.95 -23.91 -19.25
CA PHE A 229 -17.48 -22.64 -19.73
C PHE A 229 -17.73 -22.69 -21.24
N GLU A 230 -18.71 -21.91 -21.70
CA GLU A 230 -18.87 -21.63 -23.11
C GLU A 230 -17.70 -20.77 -23.65
N ALA A 231 -17.35 -20.96 -24.94
CA ALA A 231 -16.22 -20.28 -25.59
C ALA A 231 -16.24 -18.75 -25.41
N GLY A 232 -17.42 -18.14 -25.43
CA GLY A 232 -17.60 -16.68 -25.23
C GLY A 232 -17.17 -16.15 -23.87
N CYS A 233 -16.90 -17.03 -22.89
CA CYS A 233 -16.41 -16.65 -21.56
C CYS A 233 -14.88 -16.49 -21.50
N LYS A 234 -14.14 -16.84 -22.55
CA LYS A 234 -12.69 -16.91 -22.58
C LYS A 234 -12.02 -15.61 -22.11
N TRP A 235 -12.49 -14.46 -22.61
CA TRP A 235 -11.91 -13.17 -22.27
C TRP A 235 -11.97 -12.88 -20.76
N LYS A 236 -13.10 -13.18 -20.10
CA LYS A 236 -13.31 -12.94 -18.68
C LYS A 236 -12.48 -13.88 -17.80
N LEU A 237 -12.27 -15.12 -18.24
CA LEU A 237 -11.43 -16.09 -17.57
C LEU A 237 -9.96 -15.67 -17.64
N ILE A 238 -9.50 -15.26 -18.84
CA ILE A 238 -8.12 -14.80 -19.06
C ILE A 238 -7.83 -13.52 -18.27
N GLU A 239 -8.77 -12.56 -18.26
CA GLU A 239 -8.65 -11.31 -17.50
C GLU A 239 -8.44 -11.57 -16.00
N THR A 240 -9.13 -12.57 -15.44
CA THR A 240 -9.11 -12.83 -14.00
C THR A 240 -7.95 -13.75 -13.57
N PHE A 241 -7.64 -14.78 -14.38
CA PHE A 241 -6.73 -15.86 -13.99
C PHE A 241 -5.54 -16.07 -14.93
N GLY A 242 -5.47 -15.33 -16.02
CA GLY A 242 -4.45 -15.55 -17.06
C GLY A 242 -4.81 -16.69 -18.02
N ARG A 243 -4.02 -16.80 -19.08
CA ARG A 243 -4.30 -17.74 -20.20
C ARG A 243 -4.17 -19.22 -19.80
N GLU A 244 -3.31 -19.51 -18.84
CA GLU A 244 -2.96 -20.89 -18.48
C GLU A 244 -4.05 -21.59 -17.65
N CYS A 245 -5.01 -20.84 -17.11
CA CYS A 245 -6.11 -21.40 -16.33
C CYS A 245 -7.16 -22.16 -17.15
N VAL A 246 -7.09 -22.07 -18.48
CA VAL A 246 -8.15 -22.55 -19.38
C VAL A 246 -7.59 -23.55 -20.39
N LYS A 247 -8.22 -24.72 -20.47
CA LYS A 247 -7.95 -25.76 -21.49
C LYS A 247 -9.12 -25.84 -22.46
N GLU A 248 -8.88 -25.59 -23.75
CA GLU A 248 -9.90 -25.75 -24.77
C GLU A 248 -10.21 -27.24 -25.00
N GLN A 249 -11.48 -27.55 -25.04
CA GLN A 249 -11.98 -28.89 -25.32
C GLN A 249 -12.29 -29.07 -26.81
N ALA A 250 -12.40 -30.30 -27.27
CA ALA A 250 -12.68 -30.62 -28.68
C ALA A 250 -14.02 -30.07 -29.18
N ASP A 251 -14.99 -29.85 -28.28
CA ASP A 251 -16.31 -29.25 -28.57
C ASP A 251 -16.32 -27.72 -28.54
N GLY A 252 -15.14 -27.09 -28.38
CA GLY A 252 -14.97 -25.64 -28.30
C GLY A 252 -15.25 -25.04 -26.92
N LYS A 253 -15.64 -25.83 -25.94
CA LYS A 253 -15.82 -25.38 -24.57
C LYS A 253 -14.48 -25.23 -23.85
N LEU A 254 -14.50 -24.54 -22.73
CA LEU A 254 -13.33 -24.18 -21.95
C LEU A 254 -13.38 -24.88 -20.59
N LEU A 255 -12.46 -25.79 -20.35
CA LEU A 255 -12.28 -26.39 -19.02
C LEU A 255 -11.38 -25.49 -18.18
N PHE A 256 -11.90 -25.06 -17.04
CA PHE A 256 -11.22 -24.29 -16.02
C PHE A 256 -11.01 -25.16 -14.78
N GLU A 257 -9.77 -25.17 -14.26
CA GLU A 257 -9.39 -25.86 -13.03
C GLU A 257 -8.65 -24.89 -12.13
N ALA A 258 -9.09 -24.75 -10.88
CA ALA A 258 -8.43 -23.87 -9.89
C ALA A 258 -8.78 -24.29 -8.46
N ASP A 259 -7.92 -23.85 -7.52
CA ASP A 259 -8.19 -23.93 -6.09
C ASP A 259 -8.73 -22.59 -5.59
N TYR A 260 -9.88 -22.63 -4.94
CA TYR A 260 -10.55 -21.48 -4.37
C TYR A 260 -10.66 -21.59 -2.86
N THR A 261 -10.52 -20.48 -2.19
CA THR A 261 -10.51 -20.42 -0.72
C THR A 261 -11.77 -19.79 -0.13
N ASP A 262 -12.45 -18.91 -0.85
CA ASP A 262 -13.72 -18.30 -0.45
C ASP A 262 -14.87 -18.93 -1.23
N ARG A 263 -15.63 -19.80 -0.56
CA ARG A 263 -16.74 -20.54 -1.14
C ARG A 263 -17.88 -19.64 -1.62
N GLU A 264 -18.21 -18.61 -0.86
CA GLU A 264 -19.31 -17.69 -1.20
C GLU A 264 -18.95 -16.81 -2.40
N TYR A 265 -17.70 -16.32 -2.41
CA TYR A 265 -17.18 -15.61 -3.59
C TYR A 265 -17.22 -16.47 -4.82
N LEU A 266 -16.80 -17.73 -4.70
CA LEU A 266 -16.81 -18.71 -5.80
C LEU A 266 -18.22 -18.94 -6.35
N LEU A 267 -19.21 -19.15 -5.48
CA LEU A 267 -20.61 -19.32 -5.87
C LEU A 267 -21.12 -18.09 -6.62
N THR A 268 -20.92 -16.90 -6.06
CA THR A 268 -21.33 -15.64 -6.69
C THR A 268 -20.65 -15.44 -8.04
N TRP A 269 -19.36 -15.74 -8.14
CA TRP A 269 -18.59 -15.63 -9.36
C TRP A 269 -19.11 -16.58 -10.45
N ILE A 270 -19.34 -17.86 -10.12
CA ILE A 270 -19.90 -18.84 -11.05
C ILE A 270 -21.29 -18.42 -11.54
N MET A 271 -22.17 -18.02 -10.63
CA MET A 271 -23.53 -17.59 -10.97
C MET A 271 -23.54 -16.33 -11.84
N GLY A 272 -22.52 -15.50 -11.79
CA GLY A 272 -22.32 -14.35 -12.68
C GLY A 272 -22.13 -14.72 -14.17
N PHE A 273 -21.81 -15.96 -14.49
CA PHE A 273 -21.75 -16.49 -15.87
C PHE A 273 -23.09 -17.02 -16.36
N ARG A 274 -24.09 -17.11 -15.48
CA ARG A 274 -25.43 -17.62 -15.80
C ARG A 274 -25.36 -19.04 -16.36
N GLU A 275 -26.14 -19.34 -17.43
CA GLU A 275 -26.19 -20.64 -18.12
C GLU A 275 -24.88 -21.04 -18.82
N ARG A 276 -23.91 -20.13 -18.92
CA ARG A 276 -22.65 -20.36 -19.64
C ARG A 276 -21.56 -21.04 -18.84
N ALA A 277 -21.84 -21.40 -17.58
CA ALA A 277 -20.90 -22.08 -16.70
C ALA A 277 -21.57 -23.34 -16.11
N ILE A 278 -20.88 -24.47 -16.18
CA ILE A 278 -21.33 -25.74 -15.62
C ILE A 278 -20.24 -26.24 -14.67
N VAL A 279 -20.54 -26.36 -13.39
CA VAL A 279 -19.63 -26.97 -12.41
C VAL A 279 -19.60 -28.48 -12.64
N LEU A 280 -18.41 -29.02 -12.87
CA LEU A 280 -18.17 -30.45 -12.96
C LEU A 280 -17.83 -31.04 -11.61
N GLU A 281 -16.94 -30.38 -10.87
CA GLU A 281 -16.48 -30.76 -9.53
C GLU A 281 -16.36 -29.50 -8.64
N PRO A 282 -16.63 -29.61 -7.33
CA PRO A 282 -17.16 -30.78 -6.62
C PRO A 282 -18.71 -30.86 -6.70
N GLU A 283 -19.27 -32.04 -6.43
CA GLU A 283 -20.72 -32.28 -6.49
C GLU A 283 -21.51 -31.43 -5.47
N GLU A 284 -20.94 -31.18 -4.29
CA GLU A 284 -21.55 -30.35 -3.26
C GLU A 284 -21.82 -28.92 -3.76
N LEU A 285 -20.88 -28.35 -4.54
CA LEU A 285 -21.02 -27.03 -5.13
C LEU A 285 -22.14 -27.00 -6.18
N ARG A 286 -22.27 -28.07 -6.95
CA ARG A 286 -23.41 -28.21 -7.91
C ARG A 286 -24.74 -28.24 -7.18
N GLY A 287 -24.83 -28.97 -6.07
CA GLY A 287 -26.03 -29.03 -5.22
C GLY A 287 -26.45 -27.66 -4.68
N GLU A 288 -25.48 -26.88 -4.22
CA GLU A 288 -25.74 -25.51 -3.71
C GLU A 288 -26.23 -24.58 -4.82
N ILE A 289 -25.61 -24.62 -6.01
CA ILE A 289 -26.05 -23.84 -7.16
C ILE A 289 -27.47 -24.22 -7.54
N ARG A 290 -27.81 -25.52 -7.62
CA ARG A 290 -29.16 -25.98 -7.93
C ARG A 290 -30.17 -25.46 -6.92
N SER A 291 -29.88 -25.58 -5.63
CA SER A 291 -30.76 -25.08 -4.55
C SER A 291 -30.95 -23.55 -4.64
N SER A 292 -29.89 -22.82 -4.96
CA SER A 292 -29.96 -21.37 -5.14
C SER A 292 -30.83 -20.98 -6.34
N LEU A 293 -30.69 -21.70 -7.46
CA LEU A 293 -31.48 -21.47 -8.67
C LEU A 293 -32.98 -21.77 -8.43
N GLU A 294 -33.30 -22.84 -7.69
CA GLU A 294 -34.67 -23.18 -7.32
C GLU A 294 -35.32 -22.07 -6.48
N LYS A 295 -34.59 -21.55 -5.47
CA LYS A 295 -35.05 -20.41 -4.65
C LYS A 295 -35.21 -19.15 -5.47
N MET A 296 -34.25 -18.87 -6.36
CA MET A 296 -34.34 -17.71 -7.26
C MET A 296 -35.58 -17.81 -8.17
N TRP A 297 -35.81 -18.99 -8.75
CA TRP A 297 -36.99 -19.24 -9.59
C TRP A 297 -38.30 -18.96 -8.85
N GLN A 298 -38.39 -19.41 -7.60
CA GLN A 298 -39.58 -19.16 -6.75
C GLN A 298 -39.82 -17.67 -6.47
N ASN A 299 -38.77 -16.84 -6.40
CA ASN A 299 -38.91 -15.41 -6.16
C ASN A 299 -39.44 -14.63 -7.35
N TYR A 300 -39.45 -15.24 -8.56
CA TYR A 300 -39.92 -14.62 -9.80
C TYR A 300 -41.23 -15.25 -10.36
N GLN A 301 -41.83 -16.13 -9.58
CA GLN A 301 -43.19 -16.65 -9.82
C GLN A 301 -44.23 -15.82 -9.06
#